data_b5a5902e83df8f7ffc4c10e1496ce2c3
#
_entry.id   b5a5902e83df8f7ffc4c10e1496ce2c3
#
_cell.length_a   1.000
_cell.length_b   1.000
_cell.length_c   1.000
_cell.angle_alpha   90.00
_cell.angle_beta   90.00
_cell.angle_gamma   90.00
#
_symmetry.space_group_name_H-M   'P 1'
#
loop_
_entity.id
_entity.type
_entity.pdbx_description
1 polymer ?
#
loop_
_entity_poly.entity_id
_entity_poly.type
_entity_poly.pdbx_seq_one_letter_code
_entity_poly.pdbx_strand_id
1 'polypeptide(L)'
;MFKKYLKSAAAVFFSVLGLSACQPSLNWRSVQMPGTMLSFELPCKADKTAKPVTMAGQALELSVVGCEAGDAVWAVMSAKLSADADRTELLKGWRQATLQNMRASQIEDATWSPGRMNALPGALRLKANGTSAKGQPVRAHAVWFTHLEGDSVRVVHVVVYQNQGSKQDQRPDLLLESIKLP
;
A
#
# COMPACT_ATOMS: atom_id res chain seq x y z
N MET A 1 -68.49 -43.27 20.99
CA MET A 1 -68.16 -42.10 21.81
C MET A 1 -66.66 -41.99 21.96
N PHE A 2 -65.95 -41.20 21.18
CA PHE A 2 -64.60 -40.70 21.54
C PHE A 2 -64.27 -39.54 20.63
N LYS A 3 -64.25 -38.35 21.19
CA LYS A 3 -63.88 -37.12 20.53
C LYS A 3 -62.38 -37.08 20.24
N LYS A 4 -61.99 -36.94 18.94
CA LYS A 4 -60.65 -36.72 18.52
C LYS A 4 -60.32 -35.23 18.70
N TYR A 5 -59.37 -34.91 19.57
CA TYR A 5 -58.77 -33.58 19.63
C TYR A 5 -57.66 -33.46 18.57
N LEU A 6 -57.92 -32.62 17.58
CA LEU A 6 -56.95 -32.24 16.59
C LEU A 6 -56.08 -31.13 17.16
N LYS A 7 -54.84 -31.44 17.48
CA LYS A 7 -53.88 -30.42 17.90
C LYS A 7 -53.18 -29.85 16.68
N SER A 8 -53.52 -28.61 16.32
CA SER A 8 -52.81 -27.83 15.30
C SER A 8 -51.43 -27.46 15.85
N ALA A 9 -50.38 -28.03 15.25
CA ALA A 9 -49.01 -27.59 15.45
C ALA A 9 -48.73 -26.45 14.48
N ALA A 10 -48.69 -25.22 14.98
CA ALA A 10 -48.24 -24.07 14.25
C ALA A 10 -46.71 -24.13 14.10
N ALA A 11 -46.23 -24.47 12.91
CA ALA A 11 -44.81 -24.42 12.57
C ALA A 11 -44.42 -22.95 12.40
N VAL A 12 -43.71 -22.40 13.37
CA VAL A 12 -43.07 -21.09 13.28
C VAL A 12 -41.82 -21.25 12.41
N PHE A 13 -41.94 -20.88 11.15
CA PHE A 13 -40.80 -20.78 10.21
C PHE A 13 -40.00 -19.54 10.58
N PHE A 14 -38.93 -19.72 11.35
CA PHE A 14 -37.96 -18.65 11.67
C PHE A 14 -37.12 -18.44 10.42
N SER A 15 -37.53 -17.47 9.57
CA SER A 15 -36.73 -17.02 8.45
C SER A 15 -35.52 -16.29 8.98
N VAL A 16 -34.38 -16.99 9.05
CA VAL A 16 -33.07 -16.37 9.26
C VAL A 16 -32.73 -15.61 7.98
N LEU A 17 -33.08 -14.33 7.91
CA LEU A 17 -32.52 -13.42 6.90
C LEU A 17 -31.02 -13.33 7.17
N GLY A 18 -30.25 -14.06 6.37
CA GLY A 18 -28.79 -13.88 6.30
C GLY A 18 -28.50 -12.46 5.86
N LEU A 19 -28.12 -11.60 6.80
CA LEU A 19 -27.50 -10.32 6.52
C LEU A 19 -26.18 -10.61 5.81
N SER A 20 -26.22 -10.68 4.47
CA SER A 20 -25.02 -10.61 3.64
C SER A 20 -24.46 -9.21 3.83
N ALA A 21 -23.63 -9.03 4.87
CA ALA A 21 -22.87 -7.80 5.04
C ALA A 21 -21.95 -7.67 3.81
N CYS A 22 -22.34 -6.83 2.85
CA CYS A 22 -21.44 -6.36 1.81
C CYS A 22 -20.30 -5.62 2.52
N GLN A 23 -19.22 -6.31 2.82
CA GLN A 23 -18.01 -5.64 3.28
C GLN A 23 -17.47 -4.86 2.08
N PRO A 24 -17.25 -3.54 2.21
CA PRO A 24 -16.64 -2.78 1.15
C PRO A 24 -15.28 -3.40 0.82
N SER A 25 -14.97 -3.53 -0.46
CA SER A 25 -13.69 -4.08 -0.93
C SER A 25 -12.48 -3.29 -0.43
N LEU A 26 -12.68 -2.03 -0.06
CA LEU A 26 -11.69 -1.12 0.50
C LEU A 26 -12.20 -0.58 1.86
N ASN A 27 -11.45 -0.83 2.92
CA ASN A 27 -11.73 -0.36 4.28
C ASN A 27 -10.55 0.45 4.79
N TRP A 28 -10.54 1.74 4.48
CA TRP A 28 -9.44 2.68 4.77
C TRP A 28 -9.20 2.83 6.26
N ARG A 29 -7.93 2.74 6.63
CA ARG A 29 -7.47 2.81 8.02
C ARG A 29 -6.19 3.60 8.12
N SER A 30 -6.09 4.45 9.13
CA SER A 30 -4.84 5.12 9.47
C SER A 30 -3.83 4.13 10.03
N VAL A 31 -2.62 4.18 9.50
CA VAL A 31 -1.51 3.29 9.84
C VAL A 31 -0.27 4.13 10.08
N GLN A 32 0.51 3.78 11.10
CA GLN A 32 1.80 4.38 11.37
C GLN A 32 2.92 3.40 11.00
N MET A 33 3.95 3.92 10.32
CA MET A 33 5.17 3.18 10.04
C MET A 33 5.90 2.89 11.36
N PRO A 34 6.25 1.62 11.64
CA PRO A 34 6.91 1.26 12.89
C PRO A 34 8.19 2.07 13.16
N GLY A 35 8.33 2.55 14.39
CA GLY A 35 9.52 3.30 14.83
C GLY A 35 9.68 4.68 14.20
N THR A 36 8.62 5.27 13.66
CA THR A 36 8.65 6.57 13.00
C THR A 36 7.39 7.39 13.29
N MET A 37 7.39 8.66 12.91
CA MET A 37 6.21 9.52 12.92
C MET A 37 5.46 9.54 11.57
N LEU A 38 5.96 8.85 10.55
CA LEU A 38 5.31 8.72 9.25
C LEU A 38 3.99 7.96 9.39
N SER A 39 2.89 8.57 8.99
CA SER A 39 1.58 7.94 8.94
C SER A 39 0.92 8.09 7.57
N PHE A 40 0.01 7.17 7.25
CA PHE A 40 -0.69 7.09 5.98
C PHE A 40 -1.96 6.24 6.14
N GLU A 41 -2.79 6.20 5.11
CA GLU A 41 -3.98 5.34 5.10
C GLU A 41 -3.81 4.16 4.16
N LEU A 42 -4.25 2.98 4.60
CA LEU A 42 -4.32 1.78 3.77
C LEU A 42 -5.77 1.27 3.69
N PRO A 43 -6.17 0.70 2.53
CA PRO A 43 -7.54 0.24 2.33
C PRO A 43 -7.86 -1.11 2.98
N CYS A 44 -6.95 -1.65 3.79
CA CYS A 44 -7.10 -2.95 4.44
C CYS A 44 -6.25 -3.02 5.72
N LYS A 45 -6.42 -4.12 6.48
CA LYS A 45 -5.56 -4.39 7.64
C LYS A 45 -4.13 -4.60 7.16
N ALA A 46 -3.23 -3.76 7.65
CA ALA A 46 -1.83 -3.79 7.25
C ALA A 46 -1.06 -4.93 7.89
N ASP A 47 -0.28 -5.62 7.10
CA ASP A 47 0.83 -6.46 7.54
C ASP A 47 2.09 -5.61 7.66
N LYS A 48 2.91 -5.90 8.68
CA LYS A 48 4.14 -5.15 8.98
C LYS A 48 5.30 -6.12 9.09
N THR A 49 6.41 -5.80 8.41
CA THR A 49 7.65 -6.57 8.47
C THR A 49 8.85 -5.65 8.37
N ALA A 50 10.01 -6.12 8.80
CA ALA A 50 11.29 -5.47 8.60
C ALA A 50 12.31 -6.51 8.14
N LYS A 51 13.23 -6.09 7.26
CA LYS A 51 14.27 -6.98 6.74
C LYS A 51 15.53 -6.20 6.41
N PRO A 52 16.71 -6.80 6.59
CA PRO A 52 17.95 -6.22 6.13
C PRO A 52 17.99 -6.24 4.59
N VAL A 53 18.42 -5.15 4.00
CA VAL A 53 18.62 -5.00 2.56
C VAL A 53 19.90 -4.23 2.28
N THR A 54 20.49 -4.42 1.11
CA THR A 54 21.59 -3.58 0.62
C THR A 54 21.08 -2.73 -0.52
N MET A 55 21.17 -1.41 -0.39
CA MET A 55 20.80 -0.43 -1.43
C MET A 55 21.92 0.58 -1.61
N ALA A 56 22.32 0.83 -2.86
CA ALA A 56 23.42 1.74 -3.19
C ALA A 56 24.69 1.49 -2.33
N GLY A 57 25.01 0.21 -2.09
CA GLY A 57 26.16 -0.20 -1.29
C GLY A 57 26.01 -0.07 0.24
N GLN A 58 24.85 0.39 0.73
CA GLN A 58 24.57 0.54 2.15
C GLN A 58 23.68 -0.59 2.68
N ALA A 59 24.03 -1.13 3.84
CA ALA A 59 23.18 -2.06 4.58
C ALA A 59 22.14 -1.25 5.37
N LEU A 60 20.86 -1.51 5.09
CA LEU A 60 19.72 -0.79 5.68
C LEU A 60 18.72 -1.81 6.25
N GLU A 61 18.01 -1.41 7.29
CA GLU A 61 16.81 -2.12 7.71
C GLU A 61 15.59 -1.50 7.04
N LEU A 62 14.96 -2.26 6.14
CA LEU A 62 13.79 -1.85 5.40
C LEU A 62 12.53 -2.27 6.13
N SER A 63 11.81 -1.32 6.71
CA SER A 63 10.46 -1.52 7.21
C SER A 63 9.47 -1.50 6.04
N VAL A 64 8.58 -2.48 5.99
CA VAL A 64 7.53 -2.63 4.97
C VAL A 64 6.19 -2.74 5.66
N VAL A 65 5.24 -1.93 5.24
CA VAL A 65 3.85 -1.95 5.71
C VAL A 65 2.95 -1.97 4.48
N GLY A 66 2.07 -2.96 4.40
CA GLY A 66 1.23 -3.09 3.22
C GLY A 66 0.10 -4.08 3.40
N CYS A 67 -0.75 -4.19 2.40
CA CYS A 67 -1.84 -5.15 2.36
C CYS A 67 -2.34 -5.38 0.92
N GLU A 68 -3.16 -6.42 0.72
CA GLU A 68 -3.82 -6.70 -0.56
C GLU A 68 -5.31 -6.41 -0.42
N ALA A 69 -5.85 -5.54 -1.27
CA ALA A 69 -7.29 -5.25 -1.34
C ALA A 69 -7.67 -4.68 -2.70
N GLY A 70 -8.88 -4.98 -3.15
CA GLY A 70 -9.45 -4.45 -4.38
C GLY A 70 -8.62 -4.76 -5.63
N ASP A 71 -8.11 -5.99 -5.78
CA ASP A 71 -7.23 -6.41 -6.87
C ASP A 71 -5.91 -5.59 -6.97
N ALA A 72 -5.45 -5.02 -5.86
CA ALA A 72 -4.21 -4.28 -5.79
C ALA A 72 -3.39 -4.63 -4.55
N VAL A 73 -2.07 -4.48 -4.67
CA VAL A 73 -1.11 -4.52 -3.57
C VAL A 73 -0.74 -3.09 -3.21
N TRP A 74 -0.91 -2.74 -1.95
CA TRP A 74 -0.64 -1.42 -1.39
C TRP A 74 0.54 -1.54 -0.45
N ALA A 75 1.58 -0.74 -0.63
CA ALA A 75 2.75 -0.81 0.24
C ALA A 75 3.41 0.55 0.46
N VAL A 76 3.87 0.75 1.69
CA VAL A 76 4.76 1.82 2.08
C VAL A 76 6.00 1.18 2.70
N MET A 77 7.15 1.56 2.21
CA MET A 77 8.45 1.07 2.67
C MET A 77 9.30 2.23 3.14
N SER A 78 10.08 2.04 4.19
CA SER A 78 10.93 3.08 4.74
C SER A 78 12.20 2.51 5.36
N ALA A 79 13.30 3.25 5.20
CA ALA A 79 14.56 2.95 5.86
C ALA A 79 15.23 4.25 6.36
N LYS A 80 15.95 4.16 7.48
CA LYS A 80 16.81 5.24 7.94
C LYS A 80 18.11 5.21 7.15
N LEU A 81 18.54 6.37 6.66
CA LEU A 81 19.81 6.50 5.93
C LEU A 81 20.95 6.83 6.89
N SER A 82 22.16 6.41 6.52
CA SER A 82 23.37 6.92 7.13
C SER A 82 23.61 8.38 6.73
N ALA A 83 24.38 9.12 7.54
CA ALA A 83 24.62 10.55 7.31
C ALA A 83 25.36 10.83 5.99
N ASP A 84 26.17 9.89 5.55
CA ASP A 84 26.99 9.93 4.33
C ASP A 84 26.27 9.38 3.08
N ALA A 85 25.00 8.99 3.20
CA ALA A 85 24.23 8.42 2.10
C ALA A 85 24.04 9.41 0.94
N ASP A 86 24.41 9.02 -0.27
CA ASP A 86 23.97 9.73 -1.47
C ASP A 86 22.49 9.42 -1.73
N ARG A 87 21.62 10.34 -1.28
CA ARG A 87 20.17 10.23 -1.42
C ARG A 87 19.71 10.14 -2.87
N THR A 88 20.38 10.88 -3.75
CA THR A 88 20.01 10.92 -5.17
C THR A 88 20.27 9.59 -5.84
N GLU A 89 21.44 9.02 -5.62
CA GLU A 89 21.79 7.71 -6.18
C GLU A 89 20.95 6.59 -5.56
N LEU A 90 20.63 6.69 -4.26
CA LEU A 90 19.77 5.72 -3.60
C LEU A 90 18.34 5.74 -4.18
N LEU A 91 17.74 6.92 -4.36
CA LEU A 91 16.39 7.04 -4.94
C LEU A 91 16.36 6.53 -6.39
N LYS A 92 17.37 6.91 -7.21
CA LYS A 92 17.50 6.43 -8.59
C LYS A 92 17.69 4.90 -8.64
N GLY A 93 18.57 4.36 -7.83
CA GLY A 93 18.85 2.93 -7.76
C GLY A 93 17.62 2.12 -7.35
N TRP A 94 16.87 2.62 -6.36
CA TRP A 94 15.63 1.95 -5.93
C TRP A 94 14.54 2.00 -7.02
N ARG A 95 14.36 3.16 -7.66
CA ARG A 95 13.48 3.30 -8.83
C ARG A 95 13.86 2.27 -9.92
N GLN A 96 15.13 2.20 -10.27
CA GLN A 96 15.61 1.27 -11.30
C GLN A 96 15.37 -0.20 -10.90
N ALA A 97 15.67 -0.57 -9.67
CA ALA A 97 15.41 -1.92 -9.17
C ALA A 97 13.90 -2.27 -9.23
N THR A 98 13.03 -1.32 -8.87
CA THR A 98 11.58 -1.51 -8.97
C THR A 98 11.14 -1.77 -10.40
N LEU A 99 11.61 -0.96 -11.36
CA LEU A 99 11.30 -1.12 -12.78
C LEU A 99 11.81 -2.45 -13.35
N GLN A 100 13.02 -2.85 -12.98
CA GLN A 100 13.61 -4.14 -13.39
C GLN A 100 12.82 -5.33 -12.81
N ASN A 101 12.50 -5.29 -11.52
CA ASN A 101 11.78 -6.37 -10.85
C ASN A 101 10.39 -6.61 -11.42
N MET A 102 9.71 -5.55 -11.84
CA MET A 102 8.39 -5.67 -12.49
C MET A 102 8.46 -5.79 -14.02
N ARG A 103 9.68 -5.86 -14.62
CA ARG A 103 9.85 -5.84 -16.08
C ARG A 103 9.06 -4.72 -16.72
N ALA A 104 9.25 -3.52 -16.20
CA ALA A 104 8.42 -2.37 -16.53
C ALA A 104 8.48 -1.98 -18.01
N SER A 105 7.34 -1.58 -18.51
CA SER A 105 7.13 -0.99 -19.82
C SER A 105 6.22 0.23 -19.70
N GLN A 106 6.14 1.06 -20.75
CA GLN A 106 5.27 2.25 -20.79
C GLN A 106 5.43 3.11 -19.52
N ILE A 107 6.68 3.51 -19.25
CA ILE A 107 7.03 4.29 -18.07
C ILE A 107 6.64 5.74 -18.32
N GLU A 108 5.82 6.29 -17.43
CA GLU A 108 5.40 7.68 -17.41
C GLU A 108 5.95 8.33 -16.13
N ASP A 109 6.99 9.14 -16.26
CA ASP A 109 7.48 9.95 -15.15
C ASP A 109 6.56 11.14 -14.91
N ALA A 110 6.37 11.51 -13.66
CA ALA A 110 5.55 12.64 -13.24
C ALA A 110 6.25 13.43 -12.14
N THR A 111 5.91 14.70 -12.05
CA THR A 111 6.27 15.51 -10.89
C THR A 111 5.40 15.10 -9.70
N TRP A 112 6.00 15.05 -8.53
CA TRP A 112 5.29 14.88 -7.28
C TRP A 112 5.86 15.82 -6.25
N SER A 113 4.96 16.57 -5.64
CA SER A 113 5.30 17.41 -4.51
C SER A 113 4.44 16.95 -3.33
N PRO A 114 5.04 16.63 -2.21
CA PRO A 114 4.32 16.20 -1.01
C PRO A 114 3.53 17.34 -0.33
N GLY A 115 3.24 18.41 -1.02
CA GLY A 115 2.47 19.54 -0.50
C GLY A 115 3.19 20.24 0.66
N ARG A 116 2.54 20.26 1.85
CA ARG A 116 3.09 20.91 3.07
C ARG A 116 4.01 19.99 3.88
N MET A 117 4.43 18.86 3.34
CA MET A 117 5.27 17.90 4.07
C MET A 117 6.74 18.33 4.06
N ASN A 118 7.47 17.95 5.10
CA ASN A 118 8.92 18.19 5.25
C ASN A 118 9.76 17.24 4.38
N ALA A 119 9.30 16.96 3.16
CA ALA A 119 10.08 16.16 2.23
C ALA A 119 11.23 16.98 1.64
N LEU A 120 12.36 16.31 1.46
CA LEU A 120 13.52 16.91 0.85
C LEU A 120 13.39 16.94 -0.69
N PRO A 121 14.07 17.87 -1.38
CA PRO A 121 14.07 17.89 -2.84
C PRO A 121 14.55 16.56 -3.45
N GLY A 122 14.07 16.27 -4.67
CA GLY A 122 14.48 15.08 -5.44
C GLY A 122 13.49 13.92 -5.40
N ALA A 123 12.25 14.16 -4.97
CA ALA A 123 11.20 13.15 -5.03
C ALA A 123 10.97 12.69 -6.48
N LEU A 124 10.79 11.36 -6.63
CA LEU A 124 10.52 10.72 -7.93
C LEU A 124 9.11 10.14 -7.91
N ARG A 125 8.37 10.33 -8.99
CA ARG A 125 7.06 9.70 -9.20
C ARG A 125 7.01 9.08 -10.59
N LEU A 126 6.38 7.91 -10.69
CA LEU A 126 6.08 7.29 -11.97
C LEU A 126 4.79 6.50 -11.96
N LYS A 127 4.28 6.26 -13.18
CA LYS A 127 3.36 5.18 -13.49
C LYS A 127 4.06 4.26 -14.50
N ALA A 128 3.88 2.95 -14.37
CA ALA A 128 4.45 2.01 -15.32
C ALA A 128 3.60 0.74 -15.41
N ASN A 129 3.52 0.17 -16.58
CA ASN A 129 3.00 -1.18 -16.74
C ASN A 129 4.10 -2.20 -16.51
N GLY A 130 3.74 -3.40 -16.07
CA GLY A 130 4.71 -4.46 -15.83
C GLY A 130 4.05 -5.73 -15.33
N THR A 131 4.83 -6.54 -14.63
CA THR A 131 4.39 -7.85 -14.14
C THR A 131 4.64 -7.95 -12.64
N SER A 132 3.66 -8.42 -11.89
CA SER A 132 3.80 -8.70 -10.45
C SER A 132 4.72 -9.90 -10.21
N ALA A 133 5.13 -10.12 -8.96
CA ALA A 133 5.89 -11.32 -8.57
C ALA A 133 5.14 -12.63 -8.87
N LYS A 134 3.81 -12.59 -8.98
CA LYS A 134 2.94 -13.73 -9.35
C LYS A 134 2.76 -13.88 -10.87
N GLY A 135 3.46 -13.08 -11.70
CA GLY A 135 3.36 -13.12 -13.16
C GLY A 135 2.14 -12.42 -13.75
N GLN A 136 1.35 -11.70 -12.95
CA GLN A 136 0.15 -11.02 -13.42
C GLN A 136 0.46 -9.64 -13.98
N PRO A 137 -0.19 -9.21 -15.08
CA PRO A 137 -0.04 -7.84 -15.58
C PRO A 137 -0.53 -6.82 -14.55
N VAL A 138 0.32 -5.86 -14.22
CA VAL A 138 0.02 -4.80 -13.25
C VAL A 138 0.38 -3.43 -13.79
N ARG A 139 -0.30 -2.41 -13.27
CA ARG A 139 0.10 -1.01 -13.37
C ARG A 139 0.60 -0.55 -12.01
N ALA A 140 1.85 -0.09 -11.95
CA ALA A 140 2.42 0.50 -10.75
C ALA A 140 2.17 2.01 -10.72
N HIS A 141 1.80 2.51 -9.54
CA HIS A 141 1.82 3.93 -9.17
C HIS A 141 2.80 4.05 -8.04
N ALA A 142 3.93 4.70 -8.27
CA ALA A 142 5.03 4.70 -7.32
C ALA A 142 5.61 6.08 -7.07
N VAL A 143 6.01 6.34 -5.82
CA VAL A 143 6.71 7.54 -5.40
C VAL A 143 7.88 7.15 -4.51
N TRP A 144 9.01 7.82 -4.67
CA TRP A 144 10.18 7.75 -3.81
C TRP A 144 10.52 9.15 -3.33
N PHE A 145 10.75 9.31 -2.07
CA PHE A 145 11.18 10.58 -1.51
C PHE A 145 12.02 10.38 -0.25
N THR A 146 12.69 11.43 0.19
CA THR A 146 13.36 11.48 1.48
C THR A 146 12.78 12.61 2.33
N HIS A 147 12.82 12.44 3.65
CA HIS A 147 12.44 13.47 4.60
C HIS A 147 13.35 13.48 5.82
N LEU A 148 13.36 14.60 6.54
CA LEU A 148 14.03 14.71 7.83
C LEU A 148 13.14 14.13 8.93
N GLU A 149 13.76 13.37 9.82
CA GLU A 149 13.15 12.85 11.04
C GLU A 149 14.14 13.06 12.20
N GLY A 150 13.96 14.17 12.93
CA GLY A 150 14.99 14.67 13.86
C GLY A 150 16.29 14.96 13.10
N ASP A 151 17.41 14.45 13.61
CA ASP A 151 18.75 14.61 13.02
C ASP A 151 19.07 13.57 11.94
N SER A 152 18.09 12.77 11.52
CA SER A 152 18.31 11.71 10.56
C SER A 152 17.48 11.91 9.28
N VAL A 153 17.97 11.35 8.18
CA VAL A 153 17.24 11.28 6.93
C VAL A 153 16.61 9.91 6.78
N ARG A 154 15.38 9.90 6.33
CA ARG A 154 14.66 8.68 6.02
C ARG A 154 14.26 8.65 4.54
N VAL A 155 14.45 7.51 3.90
CA VAL A 155 13.92 7.26 2.56
C VAL A 155 12.58 6.55 2.67
N VAL A 156 11.65 6.92 1.81
CA VAL A 156 10.31 6.33 1.73
C VAL A 156 10.00 5.96 0.28
N HIS A 157 9.45 4.77 0.09
CA HIS A 157 8.86 4.32 -1.16
C HIS A 157 7.41 3.94 -0.92
N VAL A 158 6.52 4.57 -1.65
CA VAL A 158 5.08 4.28 -1.66
C VAL A 158 4.73 3.70 -3.02
N VAL A 159 4.03 2.57 -3.02
CA VAL A 159 3.66 1.93 -4.28
C VAL A 159 2.30 1.25 -4.19
N VAL A 160 1.55 1.34 -5.28
CA VAL A 160 0.32 0.57 -5.51
C VAL A 160 0.50 -0.19 -6.81
N TYR A 161 0.43 -1.52 -6.75
CA TYR A 161 0.40 -2.39 -7.92
C TYR A 161 -1.05 -2.81 -8.18
N GLN A 162 -1.67 -2.23 -9.19
CA GLN A 162 -3.04 -2.57 -9.61
C GLN A 162 -3.00 -3.65 -10.69
N ASN A 163 -3.87 -4.65 -10.59
CA ASN A 163 -4.09 -5.58 -11.70
C ASN A 163 -4.71 -4.84 -12.89
N GLN A 164 -4.13 -4.98 -14.08
CA GLN A 164 -4.59 -4.27 -15.28
C GLN A 164 -6.01 -4.66 -15.72
N GLY A 165 -6.48 -5.85 -15.35
CA GLY A 165 -7.83 -6.33 -15.61
C GLY A 165 -8.87 -5.91 -14.57
N SER A 166 -8.49 -5.19 -13.52
CA SER A 166 -9.43 -4.77 -12.47
C SER A 166 -10.44 -3.76 -13.01
N LYS A 167 -11.71 -4.02 -12.71
CA LYS A 167 -12.83 -3.10 -12.99
C LYS A 167 -13.06 -2.12 -11.84
N GLN A 168 -12.36 -2.28 -10.72
CA GLN A 168 -12.51 -1.42 -9.56
C GLN A 168 -11.67 -0.16 -9.71
N ASP A 169 -12.26 0.99 -9.43
CA ASP A 169 -11.50 2.24 -9.27
C ASP A 169 -10.73 2.17 -7.95
N GLN A 170 -9.47 1.81 -8.04
CA GLN A 170 -8.58 1.62 -6.88
C GLN A 170 -8.10 2.94 -6.28
N ARG A 171 -8.19 4.05 -7.02
CA ARG A 171 -7.75 5.40 -6.63
C ARG A 171 -6.41 5.39 -5.88
N PRO A 172 -5.31 4.94 -6.52
CA PRO A 172 -3.99 4.83 -5.88
C PRO A 172 -3.49 6.17 -5.33
N ASP A 173 -3.98 7.28 -5.87
CA ASP A 173 -3.63 8.61 -5.40
C ASP A 173 -4.09 8.87 -3.95
N LEU A 174 -5.15 8.20 -3.46
CA LEU A 174 -5.58 8.33 -2.06
C LEU A 174 -4.50 7.91 -1.06
N LEU A 175 -3.74 6.84 -1.35
CA LEU A 175 -2.61 6.48 -0.50
C LEU A 175 -1.54 7.58 -0.51
N LEU A 176 -1.20 8.11 -1.70
CA LEU A 176 -0.18 9.15 -1.84
C LEU A 176 -0.58 10.45 -1.14
N GLU A 177 -1.85 10.83 -1.21
CA GLU A 177 -2.41 12.03 -0.58
C GLU A 177 -2.56 11.89 0.94
N SER A 178 -2.68 10.65 1.43
CA SER A 178 -2.86 10.37 2.86
C SER A 178 -1.55 10.43 3.66
N ILE A 179 -0.39 10.53 3.00
CA ILE A 179 0.92 10.55 3.67
C ILE A 179 1.04 11.80 4.53
N LYS A 180 1.41 11.60 5.80
CA LYS A 180 1.69 12.66 6.76
C LYS A 180 3.09 12.45 7.32
N LEU A 181 3.92 13.47 7.21
CA LEU A 181 5.25 13.55 7.82
C LEU A 181 5.18 14.39 9.10
N PRO A 182 6.11 14.20 10.04
CA PRO A 182 6.18 15.01 11.27
C PRO A 182 6.42 16.49 10.99
#